data_db2485235fc0aa1e8d0883f217c17e54
#
_entry.id   db2485235fc0aa1e8d0883f217c17e54
#
_cell.length_a   1.000
_cell.length_b   1.000
_cell.length_c   1.000
_cell.angle_alpha   90.00
_cell.angle_beta   90.00
_cell.angle_gamma   90.00
#
_symmetry.space_group_name_H-M   'P 1'
#
loop_
_entity.id
_entity.type
_entity.pdbx_description
1 polymer ?
#
loop_
_entity_poly.entity_id
_entity_poly.type
_entity_poly.pdbx_seq_one_letter_code
_entity_poly.pdbx_strand_id
1 'polypeptide(L)'
;MQKVLVVCMGNICRSPTAEAVLRAKAAQLKVDVEIDSAGTIGYHQGNPPDARSKAAGEKRGYSFSGIKARKIRDEDFVKFDWILAADKENLAELKARCPQSHQHKLSLMLSHSDSEYQEIPDPYYGGERGFELVLDLVEDAAEQFLLK
;
A
#
# COMPACT_ATOMS: atom_id res chain seq x y z
N MET A 1 8.37 -11.67 -13.40
CA MET A 1 7.95 -11.19 -12.06
C MET A 1 7.50 -9.75 -12.15
N GLN A 2 6.29 -9.46 -11.72
CA GLN A 2 5.82 -8.07 -11.64
C GLN A 2 6.24 -7.44 -10.31
N LYS A 3 6.43 -6.12 -10.34
CA LYS A 3 6.84 -5.34 -9.16
C LYS A 3 5.77 -4.32 -8.83
N VAL A 4 5.32 -4.33 -7.58
CA VAL A 4 4.20 -3.51 -7.08
C VAL A 4 4.67 -2.63 -5.94
N LEU A 5 4.38 -1.33 -6.02
CA LEU A 5 4.66 -0.38 -4.95
C LEU A 5 3.33 0.17 -4.45
N VAL A 6 3.12 0.15 -3.14
CA VAL A 6 1.94 0.79 -2.53
C VAL A 6 2.39 2.06 -1.82
N VAL A 7 1.65 3.14 -2.03
CA VAL A 7 2.03 4.47 -1.55
C VAL A 7 0.91 5.09 -0.72
N CYS A 8 1.26 5.58 0.47
CA CYS A 8 0.40 6.45 1.25
C CYS A 8 1.19 7.69 1.64
N MET A 9 0.69 8.52 2.54
CA MET A 9 1.39 9.74 2.91
C MET A 9 2.66 9.46 3.70
N GLY A 10 2.52 8.84 4.87
CA GLY A 10 3.63 8.66 5.82
C GLY A 10 4.34 7.32 5.76
N ASN A 11 3.79 6.35 5.07
CA ASN A 11 4.32 4.98 4.98
C ASN A 11 4.47 4.30 6.35
N ILE A 12 3.52 4.53 7.25
CA ILE A 12 3.51 3.86 8.56
C ILE A 12 2.22 3.11 8.86
N CYS A 13 1.10 3.42 8.21
CA CYS A 13 -0.19 2.78 8.47
C CYS A 13 -0.72 2.01 7.24
N ARG A 14 -1.23 2.74 6.25
CA ARG A 14 -1.96 2.14 5.11
C ARG A 14 -1.07 1.33 4.18
N SER A 15 0.00 1.92 3.69
CA SER A 15 0.86 1.22 2.73
C SER A 15 1.65 0.07 3.34
N PRO A 16 2.16 0.15 4.60
CA PRO A 16 2.78 -1.03 5.21
C PRO A 16 1.79 -2.18 5.40
N THR A 17 0.54 -1.88 5.78
CA THR A 17 -0.51 -2.89 5.91
C THR A 17 -0.79 -3.55 4.55
N ALA A 18 -0.91 -2.74 3.50
CA ALA A 18 -1.11 -3.25 2.15
C ALA A 18 0.06 -4.12 1.69
N GLU A 19 1.29 -3.72 1.99
CA GLU A 19 2.47 -4.49 1.65
C GLU A 19 2.44 -5.86 2.34
N ALA A 20 2.14 -5.90 3.65
CA ALA A 20 2.08 -7.14 4.42
C ALA A 20 0.98 -8.07 3.89
N VAL A 21 -0.20 -7.53 3.59
CA VAL A 21 -1.33 -8.31 3.07
C VAL A 21 -1.04 -8.84 1.68
N LEU A 22 -0.52 -7.99 0.78
CA LEU A 22 -0.19 -8.40 -0.59
C LEU A 22 0.83 -9.52 -0.60
N ARG A 23 1.87 -9.43 0.24
CA ARG A 23 2.89 -10.49 0.35
C ARG A 23 2.27 -11.82 0.78
N ALA A 24 1.40 -11.78 1.80
CA ALA A 24 0.76 -13.00 2.31
C ALA A 24 -0.19 -13.61 1.28
N LYS A 25 -1.00 -12.76 0.62
CA LYS A 25 -1.96 -13.23 -0.39
C LYS A 25 -1.25 -13.77 -1.62
N ALA A 26 -0.17 -13.12 -2.07
CA ALA A 26 0.62 -13.60 -3.20
C ALA A 26 1.22 -14.98 -2.91
N ALA A 27 1.71 -15.20 -1.69
CA ALA A 27 2.24 -16.50 -1.28
C ALA A 27 1.14 -17.57 -1.29
N GLN A 28 -0.04 -17.26 -0.75
CA GLN A 28 -1.18 -18.18 -0.72
C GLN A 28 -1.66 -18.54 -2.14
N LEU A 29 -1.70 -17.56 -3.03
CA LEU A 29 -2.18 -17.75 -4.40
C LEU A 29 -1.08 -18.22 -5.36
N LYS A 30 0.15 -18.32 -4.88
CA LYS A 30 1.33 -18.68 -5.68
C LYS A 30 1.56 -17.75 -6.86
N VAL A 31 1.34 -16.45 -6.63
CA VAL A 31 1.58 -15.39 -7.61
C VAL A 31 2.99 -14.83 -7.40
N ASP A 32 3.76 -14.75 -8.48
CA ASP A 32 5.14 -14.29 -8.43
C ASP A 32 5.21 -12.76 -8.59
N VAL A 33 5.27 -12.04 -7.47
CA VAL A 33 5.35 -10.58 -7.46
C VAL A 33 6.35 -10.11 -6.39
N GLU A 34 7.02 -8.99 -6.67
CA GLU A 34 7.84 -8.27 -5.68
C GLU A 34 7.00 -7.09 -5.18
N ILE A 35 6.89 -6.94 -3.87
CA ILE A 35 6.02 -5.93 -3.26
C ILE A 35 6.83 -5.06 -2.30
N ASP A 36 6.62 -3.74 -2.39
CA ASP A 36 7.24 -2.76 -1.51
C ASP A 36 6.24 -1.65 -1.22
N SER A 37 6.59 -0.75 -0.32
CA SER A 37 5.76 0.41 0.01
C SER A 37 6.62 1.64 0.25
N ALA A 38 6.01 2.82 0.10
CA ALA A 38 6.70 4.10 0.28
C ALA A 38 5.69 5.18 0.69
N GLY A 39 6.19 6.32 1.13
CA GLY A 39 5.38 7.49 1.45
C GLY A 39 5.63 8.63 0.49
N THR A 40 4.63 9.50 0.35
CA THR A 40 4.81 10.72 -0.42
C THR A 40 5.67 11.73 0.32
N ILE A 41 5.74 11.62 1.66
CA ILE A 41 6.60 12.46 2.49
C ILE A 41 7.61 11.58 3.23
N GLY A 42 8.73 12.18 3.67
CA GLY A 42 9.80 11.48 4.37
C GLY A 42 9.80 11.65 5.89
N TYR A 43 8.72 12.14 6.46
CA TYR A 43 8.64 12.48 7.89
C TYR A 43 8.98 11.30 8.81
N HIS A 44 8.53 10.10 8.45
CA HIS A 44 8.72 8.90 9.25
C HIS A 44 9.84 7.99 8.73
N GLN A 45 10.68 8.48 7.84
CA GLN A 45 11.69 7.63 7.20
C GLN A 45 12.55 6.88 8.21
N GLY A 46 12.69 5.56 8.00
CA GLY A 46 13.42 4.67 8.89
C GLY A 46 12.60 4.11 10.04
N ASN A 47 11.40 4.64 10.28
CA ASN A 47 10.55 4.17 11.38
C ASN A 47 9.86 2.86 11.03
N PRO A 48 9.57 2.02 12.04
CA PRO A 48 8.75 0.83 11.82
C PRO A 48 7.29 1.23 11.56
N PRO A 49 6.45 0.30 11.10
CA PRO A 49 5.02 0.56 10.97
C PRO A 49 4.39 1.01 12.29
N ASP A 50 3.32 1.78 12.20
CA ASP A 50 2.55 2.20 13.37
C ASP A 50 2.17 0.97 14.19
N ALA A 51 2.40 1.04 15.52
CA ALA A 51 2.18 -0.11 16.41
C ALA A 51 0.75 -0.63 16.37
N ARG A 52 -0.24 0.25 16.18
CA ARG A 52 -1.65 -0.12 16.11
C ARG A 52 -1.96 -0.87 14.82
N SER A 53 -1.40 -0.40 13.69
CA SER A 53 -1.54 -1.06 12.38
C SER A 53 -0.91 -2.45 12.44
N LYS A 54 0.29 -2.53 12.98
CA LYS A 54 1.02 -3.79 13.13
C LYS A 54 0.24 -4.77 14.01
N ALA A 55 -0.25 -4.33 15.17
CA ALA A 55 -1.01 -5.18 16.07
C ALA A 55 -2.28 -5.72 15.40
N ALA A 56 -3.03 -4.87 14.71
CA ALA A 56 -4.25 -5.28 14.02
C ALA A 56 -3.96 -6.32 12.93
N GLY A 57 -2.91 -6.11 12.15
CA GLY A 57 -2.52 -7.05 11.08
C GLY A 57 -2.00 -8.36 11.63
N GLU A 58 -1.20 -8.32 12.69
CA GLU A 58 -0.64 -9.53 13.30
C GLU A 58 -1.73 -10.43 13.89
N LYS A 59 -2.81 -9.85 14.40
CA LYS A 59 -3.96 -10.63 14.86
C LYS A 59 -4.58 -11.48 13.75
N ARG A 60 -4.48 -11.02 12.51
CA ARG A 60 -4.98 -11.77 11.34
C ARG A 60 -3.91 -12.65 10.70
N GLY A 61 -2.72 -12.73 11.30
CA GLY A 61 -1.64 -13.58 10.81
C GLY A 61 -0.67 -12.94 9.83
N TYR A 62 -0.76 -11.63 9.60
CA TYR A 62 0.16 -10.94 8.69
C TYR A 62 1.47 -10.58 9.39
N SER A 63 2.58 -10.68 8.65
CA SER A 63 3.90 -10.30 9.15
C SER A 63 4.30 -8.93 8.61
N PHE A 64 4.78 -8.07 9.50
CA PHE A 64 5.33 -6.75 9.15
C PHE A 64 6.86 -6.75 9.24
N SER A 65 7.47 -7.92 9.32
CA SER A 65 8.92 -8.06 9.47
C SER A 65 9.66 -7.39 8.30
N GLY A 66 10.65 -6.56 8.65
CA GLY A 66 11.49 -5.89 7.65
C GLY A 66 10.89 -4.65 7.01
N ILE A 67 9.64 -4.31 7.32
CA ILE A 67 8.99 -3.13 6.74
C ILE A 67 9.42 -1.88 7.52
N LYS A 68 9.97 -0.89 6.79
CA LYS A 68 10.37 0.40 7.35
C LYS A 68 9.92 1.51 6.42
N ALA A 69 9.51 2.63 7.01
CA ALA A 69 9.06 3.78 6.23
C ALA A 69 10.19 4.36 5.38
N ARG A 70 9.86 4.72 4.15
CA ARG A 70 10.76 5.45 3.26
C ARG A 70 9.95 6.39 2.36
N LYS A 71 10.61 7.45 1.90
CA LYS A 71 10.00 8.36 0.94
C LYS A 71 10.12 7.77 -0.46
N ILE A 72 9.13 8.01 -1.32
CA ILE A 72 9.19 7.63 -2.73
C ILE A 72 10.36 8.33 -3.41
N ARG A 73 11.02 7.64 -4.34
CA ARG A 73 12.16 8.14 -5.10
C ARG A 73 11.83 8.10 -6.60
N ASP A 74 12.57 8.88 -7.37
CA ASP A 74 12.37 8.94 -8.83
C ASP A 74 12.55 7.57 -9.49
N GLU A 75 13.50 6.76 -9.02
CA GLU A 75 13.75 5.42 -9.55
C GLU A 75 12.53 4.50 -9.39
N ASP A 76 11.67 4.75 -8.41
CA ASP A 76 10.49 3.92 -8.16
C ASP A 76 9.53 3.93 -9.36
N PHE A 77 9.42 5.07 -10.05
CA PHE A 77 8.55 5.17 -11.23
C PHE A 77 9.06 4.34 -12.40
N VAL A 78 10.34 4.08 -12.45
CA VAL A 78 10.96 3.24 -13.47
C VAL A 78 10.91 1.77 -13.07
N LYS A 79 11.25 1.49 -11.81
CA LYS A 79 11.42 0.12 -11.29
C LYS A 79 10.09 -0.65 -11.19
N PHE A 80 9.04 -0.02 -10.68
CA PHE A 80 7.78 -0.71 -10.41
C PHE A 80 6.87 -0.72 -11.62
N ASP A 81 6.16 -1.82 -11.81
CA ASP A 81 5.17 -1.99 -12.88
C ASP A 81 3.82 -1.40 -12.50
N TRP A 82 3.48 -1.50 -11.21
CA TRP A 82 2.25 -0.98 -10.64
C TRP A 82 2.58 -0.11 -9.45
N ILE A 83 2.00 1.10 -9.39
CA ILE A 83 2.16 2.01 -8.26
C ILE A 83 0.77 2.36 -7.80
N LEU A 84 0.39 1.80 -6.64
CA LEU A 84 -0.97 1.85 -6.10
C LEU A 84 -1.04 2.87 -4.96
N ALA A 85 -1.88 3.89 -5.13
CA ALA A 85 -2.06 4.93 -4.13
C ALA A 85 -3.19 4.58 -3.17
N ALA A 86 -3.02 4.93 -1.90
CA ALA A 86 -4.03 4.68 -0.88
C ALA A 86 -5.25 5.58 -1.06
N ASP A 87 -5.05 6.84 -1.45
CA ASP A 87 -6.15 7.80 -1.63
C ASP A 87 -5.88 8.74 -2.81
N LYS A 88 -6.86 9.56 -3.12
CA LYS A 88 -6.78 10.50 -4.25
C LYS A 88 -5.71 11.57 -4.07
N GLU A 89 -5.47 11.99 -2.84
CA GLU A 89 -4.43 12.96 -2.52
C GLU A 89 -3.05 12.36 -2.81
N ASN A 90 -2.81 11.14 -2.37
CA ASN A 90 -1.57 10.43 -2.68
C ASN A 90 -1.41 10.25 -4.20
N LEU A 91 -2.49 9.92 -4.89
CA LEU A 91 -2.45 9.75 -6.34
C LEU A 91 -2.09 11.06 -7.05
N ALA A 92 -2.66 12.18 -6.61
CA ALA A 92 -2.36 13.49 -7.17
C ALA A 92 -0.88 13.86 -6.98
N GLU A 93 -0.33 13.59 -5.79
CA GLU A 93 1.08 13.81 -5.50
C GLU A 93 1.97 12.97 -6.42
N LEU A 94 1.60 11.70 -6.64
CA LEU A 94 2.35 10.82 -7.53
C LEU A 94 2.29 11.31 -8.98
N LYS A 95 1.13 11.74 -9.44
CA LYS A 95 0.97 12.26 -10.81
C LYS A 95 1.84 13.50 -11.05
N ALA A 96 1.94 14.36 -10.03
CA ALA A 96 2.75 15.57 -10.13
C ALA A 96 4.24 15.29 -10.27
N ARG A 97 4.70 14.15 -9.74
CA ARG A 97 6.13 13.78 -9.72
C ARG A 97 6.51 12.76 -10.79
N CYS A 98 5.55 12.00 -11.29
CA CYS A 98 5.82 10.88 -12.20
C CYS A 98 6.05 11.38 -13.63
N PRO A 99 7.11 10.90 -14.30
CA PRO A 99 7.29 11.20 -15.71
C PRO A 99 6.12 10.75 -16.57
N GLN A 100 5.85 11.51 -17.62
CA GLN A 100 4.73 11.24 -18.55
C GLN A 100 4.72 9.79 -19.04
N SER A 101 5.88 9.25 -19.36
CA SER A 101 6.03 7.88 -19.89
C SER A 101 5.65 6.80 -18.90
N HIS A 102 5.53 7.12 -17.60
CA HIS A 102 5.20 6.16 -16.55
C HIS A 102 3.86 6.42 -15.88
N GLN A 103 3.10 7.43 -16.32
CA GLN A 103 1.79 7.78 -15.73
C GLN A 103 0.81 6.63 -15.75
N HIS A 104 0.88 5.75 -16.74
CA HIS A 104 -0.01 4.60 -16.88
C HIS A 104 0.12 3.58 -15.74
N LYS A 105 1.20 3.65 -14.95
CA LYS A 105 1.44 2.75 -13.83
C LYS A 105 0.67 3.14 -12.57
N LEU A 106 0.17 4.38 -12.51
CA LEU A 106 -0.46 4.95 -11.32
C LEU A 106 -1.95 4.64 -11.27
N SER A 107 -2.43 4.16 -10.13
CA SER A 107 -3.86 3.94 -9.90
C SER A 107 -4.14 3.96 -8.40
N LEU A 108 -5.42 4.11 -8.03
CA LEU A 108 -5.85 3.90 -6.66
C LEU A 108 -5.88 2.40 -6.38
N MET A 109 -5.39 1.98 -5.23
CA MET A 109 -5.42 0.56 -4.86
C MET A 109 -6.84 0.02 -4.89
N LEU A 110 -7.81 0.76 -4.36
CA LEU A 110 -9.20 0.31 -4.30
C LEU A 110 -9.92 0.32 -5.65
N SER A 111 -9.31 0.90 -6.70
CA SER A 111 -9.87 0.77 -8.05
C SER A 111 -9.79 -0.67 -8.57
N HIS A 112 -9.00 -1.52 -7.93
CA HIS A 112 -8.85 -2.93 -8.27
C HIS A 112 -9.79 -3.84 -7.46
N SER A 113 -10.63 -3.26 -6.60
CA SER A 113 -11.58 -4.00 -5.77
C SER A 113 -13.02 -3.75 -6.22
N ASP A 114 -13.94 -4.54 -5.70
CA ASP A 114 -15.38 -4.34 -5.90
C ASP A 114 -16.00 -3.49 -4.79
N SER A 115 -15.18 -2.92 -3.91
CA SER A 115 -15.63 -2.11 -2.79
C SER A 115 -16.27 -0.79 -3.25
N GLU A 116 -17.23 -0.29 -2.49
CA GLU A 116 -17.78 1.04 -2.69
C GLU A 116 -16.78 2.13 -2.34
N TYR A 117 -15.79 1.81 -1.50
CA TYR A 117 -14.73 2.74 -1.14
C TYR A 117 -13.78 2.95 -2.31
N GLN A 118 -13.48 4.19 -2.61
CA GLN A 118 -12.46 4.53 -3.61
C GLN A 118 -11.12 4.79 -2.98
N GLU A 119 -11.12 5.15 -1.69
CA GLU A 119 -9.92 5.50 -0.93
C GLU A 119 -9.83 4.67 0.32
N ILE A 120 -8.58 4.33 0.71
CA ILE A 120 -8.30 3.71 2.00
C ILE A 120 -8.27 4.83 3.03
N PRO A 121 -9.20 4.86 4.02
CA PRO A 121 -9.20 5.93 5.03
C PRO A 121 -7.91 5.90 5.84
N ASP A 122 -7.45 7.09 6.27
CA ASP A 122 -6.29 7.19 7.15
C ASP A 122 -6.72 6.83 8.58
N PRO A 123 -6.23 5.73 9.16
CA PRO A 123 -6.65 5.31 10.49
C PRO A 123 -5.89 6.02 11.62
N TYR A 124 -4.88 6.84 11.28
CA TYR A 124 -3.97 7.43 12.28
C TYR A 124 -4.71 8.19 13.38
N TYR A 125 -5.75 8.94 13.01
CA TYR A 125 -6.54 9.75 13.93
C TYR A 125 -7.84 9.05 14.39
N GLY A 126 -8.08 7.83 13.94
CA GLY A 126 -9.26 7.06 14.28
C GLY A 126 -9.02 6.08 15.42
N GLY A 127 -10.06 5.38 15.87
CA GLY A 127 -9.97 4.33 16.86
C GLY A 127 -9.61 2.99 16.22
N GLU A 128 -9.67 1.91 17.01
CA GLU A 128 -9.35 0.55 16.57
C GLU A 128 -10.11 0.12 15.33
N ARG A 129 -11.36 0.56 15.17
CA ARG A 129 -12.17 0.22 14.00
C ARG A 129 -11.58 0.72 12.70
N GLY A 130 -10.85 1.84 12.74
CA GLY A 130 -10.18 2.38 11.56
C GLY A 130 -9.13 1.42 11.02
N PHE A 131 -8.36 0.79 11.90
CA PHE A 131 -7.33 -0.17 11.50
C PHE A 131 -7.95 -1.46 10.95
N GLU A 132 -9.07 -1.93 11.53
CA GLU A 132 -9.79 -3.09 11.03
C GLU A 132 -10.41 -2.82 9.65
N LEU A 133 -10.97 -1.63 9.46
CA LEU A 133 -11.53 -1.24 8.16
C LEU A 133 -10.45 -1.22 7.08
N VAL A 134 -9.27 -0.67 7.39
CA VAL A 134 -8.14 -0.68 6.44
C VAL A 134 -7.81 -2.12 6.04
N LEU A 135 -7.73 -3.03 7.01
CA LEU A 135 -7.45 -4.43 6.72
C LEU A 135 -8.51 -5.06 5.80
N ASP A 136 -9.79 -4.82 6.10
CA ASP A 136 -10.88 -5.35 5.28
C ASP A 136 -10.78 -4.87 3.84
N LEU A 137 -10.56 -3.57 3.64
CA LEU A 137 -10.47 -2.97 2.31
C LEU A 137 -9.24 -3.46 1.56
N VAL A 138 -8.11 -3.55 2.25
CA VAL A 138 -6.85 -3.99 1.67
C VAL A 138 -6.90 -5.47 1.29
N GLU A 139 -7.50 -6.31 2.13
CA GLU A 139 -7.66 -7.74 1.83
C GLU A 139 -8.45 -7.95 0.55
N ASP A 140 -9.57 -7.25 0.41
CA ASP A 140 -10.41 -7.35 -0.79
C ASP A 140 -9.64 -6.87 -2.03
N ALA A 141 -9.02 -5.70 -1.95
CA ALA A 141 -8.28 -5.15 -3.07
C ALA A 141 -7.09 -6.03 -3.46
N ALA A 142 -6.37 -6.58 -2.47
CA ALA A 142 -5.22 -7.44 -2.73
C ALA A 142 -5.64 -8.71 -3.46
N GLU A 143 -6.71 -9.37 -3.03
CA GLU A 143 -7.20 -10.56 -3.69
C GLU A 143 -7.61 -10.28 -5.13
N GLN A 144 -8.42 -9.24 -5.35
CA GLN A 144 -8.89 -8.87 -6.69
C GLN A 144 -7.72 -8.51 -7.61
N PHE A 145 -6.76 -7.73 -7.10
CA PHE A 145 -5.59 -7.32 -7.86
C PHE A 145 -4.75 -8.52 -8.29
N LEU A 146 -4.47 -9.43 -7.36
CA LEU A 146 -3.59 -10.58 -7.63
C LEU A 146 -4.24 -11.65 -8.53
N LEU A 147 -5.57 -11.69 -8.57
CA LEU A 147 -6.31 -12.66 -9.39
C LEU A 147 -6.52 -12.20 -10.85
N LYS A 148 -6.12 -10.99 -11.17
CA LYS A 148 -6.25 -10.47 -12.54
C LYS A 148 -5.34 -11.15 -13.54
#